data_9252143025574cdc137e5eefcefe0362
#
_entry.id   9252143025574cdc137e5eefcefe0362
#
_cell.length_a   1.000
_cell.length_b   1.000
_cell.length_c   1.000
_cell.angle_alpha   90.00
_cell.angle_beta   90.00
_cell.angle_gamma   90.00
#
_symmetry.space_group_name_H-M   'P 1'
#
loop_
_entity.id
_entity.type
_entity.pdbx_description
1 polymer ?
#
loop_
_entity_poly.entity_id
_entity_poly.type
_entity_poly.pdbx_seq_one_letter_code
_entity_poly.pdbx_strand_id
1 'polypeptide(L)'
;MGDEQLSLYYLNLFQILCGLVETALLRALEYQEAIKNRQYVQGTRILKPEYFEERLYSFHSMREENRASYVLLKLEYPQMTLEEADTALQTSVRENDVWGISEKGELFLILSQTDRSSLPIILARLENDGFVCHEID
;
A
#
# COMPACT_ATOMS: atom_id res chain seq x y z
N MET A 1 3.41 43.66 39.16
CA MET A 1 4.68 43.31 38.54
C MET A 1 4.86 41.83 38.36
N GLY A 2 4.54 40.99 39.30
CA GLY A 2 4.68 39.53 39.18
C GLY A 2 3.82 38.93 38.07
N ASP A 3 2.64 39.49 37.83
CA ASP A 3 1.68 38.93 36.84
C ASP A 3 2.13 39.09 35.40
N GLU A 4 2.78 40.22 35.06
CA GLU A 4 3.29 40.45 33.71
C GLU A 4 4.48 39.51 33.39
N GLN A 5 5.37 39.31 34.34
CA GLN A 5 6.50 38.40 34.19
C GLN A 5 6.05 36.96 34.08
N LEU A 6 5.04 36.56 34.83
CA LEU A 6 4.45 35.21 34.74
C LEU A 6 3.78 35.01 33.38
N SER A 7 3.06 35.97 32.85
CA SER A 7 2.43 35.89 31.54
C SER A 7 3.46 35.69 30.43
N LEU A 8 4.58 36.41 30.46
CA LEU A 8 5.66 36.27 29.49
C LEU A 8 6.34 34.90 29.60
N TYR A 9 6.53 34.42 30.82
CA TYR A 9 7.10 33.09 31.06
C TYR A 9 6.22 32.00 30.48
N TYR A 10 4.92 32.03 30.72
CA TYR A 10 3.98 31.03 30.18
C TYR A 10 3.87 31.12 28.67
N LEU A 11 3.92 32.30 28.06
CA LEU A 11 3.90 32.46 26.62
C LEU A 11 5.14 31.86 25.99
N ASN A 12 6.33 32.10 26.53
CA ASN A 12 7.56 31.49 26.06
C ASN A 12 7.54 29.97 26.19
N LEU A 13 7.06 29.45 27.32
CA LEU A 13 6.93 28.02 27.54
C LEU A 13 5.99 27.39 26.53
N PHE A 14 4.87 28.04 26.24
CA PHE A 14 3.91 27.59 25.24
C PHE A 14 4.52 27.53 23.83
N GLN A 15 5.30 28.53 23.45
CA GLN A 15 6.00 28.57 22.15
C GLN A 15 7.03 27.43 22.05
N ILE A 16 7.78 27.15 23.09
CA ILE A 16 8.73 26.04 23.14
C ILE A 16 8.00 24.70 22.98
N LEU A 17 6.88 24.51 23.67
CA LEU A 17 6.08 23.28 23.58
C LEU A 17 5.51 23.11 22.17
N CYS A 18 5.01 24.17 21.54
CA CYS A 18 4.52 24.12 20.16
C CYS A 18 5.62 23.73 19.19
N GLY A 19 6.83 24.26 19.35
CA GLY A 19 7.98 23.91 18.53
C GLY A 19 8.38 22.44 18.69
N LEU A 20 8.35 21.92 19.92
CA LEU A 20 8.63 20.50 20.18
C LEU A 20 7.59 19.58 19.55
N VAL A 21 6.31 19.95 19.63
CA VAL A 21 5.21 19.17 19.03
C VAL A 21 5.35 19.14 17.51
N GLU A 22 5.64 20.29 16.88
CA GLU A 22 5.87 20.35 15.44
C GLU A 22 7.03 19.48 14.99
N THR A 23 8.14 19.51 15.71
CA THR A 23 9.32 18.69 15.42
C THR A 23 8.98 17.20 15.56
N ALA A 24 8.27 16.80 16.60
CA ALA A 24 7.86 15.42 16.80
C ALA A 24 6.92 14.94 15.68
N LEU A 25 5.99 15.81 15.25
CA LEU A 25 5.07 15.50 14.15
C LEU A 25 5.81 15.31 12.82
N LEU A 26 6.76 16.18 12.50
CA LEU A 26 7.59 16.06 11.30
C LEU A 26 8.39 14.76 11.30
N ARG A 27 9.00 14.40 12.42
CA ARG A 27 9.72 13.12 12.55
C ARG A 27 8.81 11.92 12.37
N ALA A 28 7.59 11.97 12.90
CA ALA A 28 6.61 10.89 12.73
C ALA A 28 6.22 10.74 11.26
N LEU A 29 6.00 11.84 10.54
CA LEU A 29 5.70 11.82 9.11
C LEU A 29 6.87 11.28 8.28
N GLU A 30 8.09 11.71 8.56
CA GLU A 30 9.30 11.19 7.91
C GLU A 30 9.46 9.69 8.15
N TYR A 31 9.19 9.23 9.37
CA TYR A 31 9.25 7.81 9.72
C TYR A 31 8.20 7.00 8.94
N GLN A 32 6.97 7.51 8.81
CA GLN A 32 5.93 6.85 8.04
C GLN A 32 6.28 6.75 6.55
N GLU A 33 6.86 7.81 5.97
CA GLU A 33 7.34 7.77 4.58
C GLU A 33 8.47 6.77 4.40
N ALA A 34 9.40 6.71 5.35
CA ALA A 34 10.50 5.74 5.32
C ALA A 34 10.00 4.30 5.36
N ILE A 35 8.96 4.01 6.16
CA ILE A 35 8.32 2.70 6.22
C ILE A 35 7.64 2.37 4.90
N LYS A 36 6.88 3.30 4.31
CA LYS A 36 6.27 3.11 3.00
C LYS A 36 7.32 2.80 1.93
N ASN A 37 8.41 3.55 1.92
CA ASN A 37 9.49 3.35 0.96
C ASN A 37 10.19 2.00 1.14
N ARG A 38 10.18 1.43 2.33
CA ARG A 38 10.71 0.07 2.58
C ARG A 38 9.80 -1.01 2.04
N GLN A 39 8.48 -0.83 2.14
CA GLN A 39 7.50 -1.84 1.75
C GLN A 39 7.29 -1.90 0.25
N TYR A 40 7.38 -0.77 -0.42
CA TYR A 40 7.07 -0.63 -1.84
C TYR A 40 8.33 -0.45 -2.67
N VAL A 41 8.26 -0.91 -3.91
CA VAL A 41 9.28 -0.57 -4.91
C VAL A 41 9.24 0.94 -5.14
N GLN A 42 10.40 1.58 -5.20
CA GLN A 42 10.53 3.03 -5.25
C GLN A 42 9.65 3.66 -6.35
N GLY A 43 8.83 4.63 -5.94
CA GLY A 43 7.93 5.34 -6.85
C GLY A 43 6.67 4.60 -7.25
N THR A 44 6.42 3.41 -6.68
CA THR A 44 5.26 2.58 -7.01
C THR A 44 4.51 2.14 -5.75
N ARG A 45 3.35 1.53 -5.93
CA ARG A 45 2.60 0.83 -4.88
C ARG A 45 2.81 -0.68 -4.93
N ILE A 46 3.81 -1.13 -5.65
CA ILE A 46 4.16 -2.54 -5.77
C ILE A 46 4.91 -2.97 -4.52
N LEU A 47 4.38 -3.93 -3.79
CA LEU A 47 5.02 -4.46 -2.59
C LEU A 47 6.28 -5.25 -2.96
N LYS A 48 7.33 -5.07 -2.16
CA LYS A 48 8.53 -5.89 -2.27
C LYS A 48 8.22 -7.33 -1.88
N PRO A 49 9.02 -8.33 -2.34
CA PRO A 49 8.72 -9.74 -2.12
C PRO A 49 8.41 -10.13 -0.68
N GLU A 50 9.21 -9.65 0.28
CA GLU A 50 9.04 -9.94 1.70
C GLU A 50 7.69 -9.48 2.22
N TYR A 51 7.30 -8.27 1.88
CA TYR A 51 6.04 -7.66 2.34
C TYR A 51 4.84 -8.23 1.59
N PHE A 52 5.01 -8.61 0.34
CA PHE A 52 3.98 -9.27 -0.43
C PHE A 52 3.66 -10.65 0.15
N GLU A 53 4.67 -11.43 0.53
CA GLU A 53 4.49 -12.73 1.17
C GLU A 53 3.74 -12.62 2.49
N GLU A 54 4.06 -11.61 3.31
CA GLU A 54 3.34 -11.34 4.55
C GLU A 54 1.87 -11.03 4.30
N ARG A 55 1.56 -10.22 3.30
CA ARG A 55 0.18 -9.91 2.92
C ARG A 55 -0.56 -11.13 2.41
N LEU A 56 0.08 -11.92 1.57
CA LEU A 56 -0.50 -13.16 1.05
C LEU A 56 -0.80 -14.14 2.20
N TYR A 57 0.12 -14.27 3.13
CA TYR A 57 -0.09 -15.09 4.32
C TYR A 57 -1.29 -14.63 5.15
N SER A 58 -1.41 -13.32 5.33
CA SER A 58 -2.55 -12.72 6.05
C SER A 58 -3.88 -13.04 5.36
N PHE A 59 -3.96 -12.89 4.05
CA PHE A 59 -5.17 -13.21 3.28
C PHE A 59 -5.49 -14.71 3.34
N HIS A 60 -4.48 -15.54 3.24
CA HIS A 60 -4.64 -16.99 3.33
C HIS A 60 -5.17 -17.42 4.69
N SER A 61 -4.67 -16.84 5.78
CA SER A 61 -5.14 -17.08 7.13
C SER A 61 -6.59 -16.66 7.31
N MET A 62 -6.99 -15.52 6.77
CA MET A 62 -8.38 -15.07 6.80
C MET A 62 -9.32 -16.00 6.02
N ARG A 63 -8.84 -16.53 4.90
CA ARG A 63 -9.61 -17.49 4.10
C ARG A 63 -9.83 -18.81 4.86
N GLU A 64 -8.81 -19.32 5.52
CA GLU A 64 -8.90 -20.54 6.34
C GLU A 64 -9.87 -20.38 7.51
N GLU A 65 -9.92 -19.16 8.08
CA GLU A 65 -10.85 -18.81 9.15
C GLU A 65 -12.26 -18.46 8.64
N ASN A 66 -12.51 -18.54 7.34
CA ASN A 66 -13.77 -18.17 6.68
C ASN A 66 -14.18 -16.70 6.89
N ARG A 67 -13.22 -15.81 7.16
CA ARG A 67 -13.47 -14.39 7.38
C ARG A 67 -13.47 -13.57 6.11
N ALA A 68 -12.69 -13.98 5.12
CA ALA A 68 -12.57 -13.27 3.86
C ALA A 68 -12.23 -14.21 2.73
N SER A 69 -12.62 -13.85 1.51
CA SER A 69 -12.21 -14.55 0.30
C SER A 69 -11.21 -13.69 -0.48
N TYR A 70 -10.30 -14.32 -1.19
CA TYR A 70 -9.37 -13.62 -2.07
C TYR A 70 -9.09 -14.44 -3.32
N VAL A 71 -8.63 -13.77 -4.37
CA VAL A 71 -8.15 -14.40 -5.61
C VAL A 71 -6.73 -13.91 -5.87
N LEU A 72 -5.81 -14.84 -6.10
CA LEU A 72 -4.42 -14.54 -6.44
C LEU A 72 -4.25 -14.67 -7.96
N LEU A 73 -3.77 -13.60 -8.60
CA LEU A 73 -3.50 -13.57 -10.03
C LEU A 73 -2.02 -13.30 -10.27
N LYS A 74 -1.45 -14.02 -11.22
CA LYS A 74 -0.12 -13.72 -11.76
C LYS A 74 -0.32 -12.85 -13.02
N LEU A 75 0.33 -11.70 -13.08
CA LEU A 75 0.20 -10.77 -14.18
C LEU A 75 1.47 -10.75 -15.02
N GLU A 76 1.29 -10.86 -16.34
CA GLU A 76 2.35 -10.63 -17.31
C GLU A 76 2.08 -9.31 -18.02
N TYR A 77 3.12 -8.51 -18.25
CA TYR A 77 3.00 -7.19 -18.88
C TYR A 77 4.08 -7.02 -19.96
N PRO A 78 3.96 -7.75 -21.10
CA PRO A 78 5.04 -7.83 -22.09
C PRO A 78 5.34 -6.52 -22.80
N GLN A 79 4.39 -5.57 -22.83
CA GLN A 79 4.52 -4.29 -23.53
C GLN A 79 4.60 -3.07 -22.61
N MET A 80 4.73 -3.31 -21.30
CA MET A 80 4.74 -2.23 -20.31
C MET A 80 5.97 -2.33 -19.42
N THR A 81 6.40 -1.17 -18.90
CA THR A 81 7.36 -1.14 -17.79
C THR A 81 6.65 -1.43 -16.48
N LEU A 82 7.42 -1.73 -15.43
CA LEU A 82 6.87 -1.98 -14.09
C LEU A 82 6.10 -0.76 -13.58
N GLU A 83 6.59 0.45 -13.84
CA GLU A 83 5.94 1.69 -13.45
C GLU A 83 4.61 1.90 -14.18
N GLU A 84 4.57 1.61 -15.47
CA GLU A 84 3.35 1.67 -16.26
C GLU A 84 2.31 0.66 -15.79
N ALA A 85 2.75 -0.55 -15.45
CA ALA A 85 1.89 -1.59 -14.88
C ALA A 85 1.30 -1.14 -13.55
N ASP A 86 2.10 -0.53 -12.68
CA ASP A 86 1.64 0.01 -11.39
C ASP A 86 0.56 1.08 -11.59
N THR A 87 0.78 2.02 -12.49
CA THR A 87 -0.19 3.08 -12.80
C THR A 87 -1.49 2.51 -13.34
N ALA A 88 -1.43 1.54 -14.24
CA ALA A 88 -2.60 0.87 -14.78
C ALA A 88 -3.38 0.12 -13.69
N LEU A 89 -2.69 -0.56 -12.78
CA LEU A 89 -3.32 -1.26 -11.67
C LEU A 89 -4.02 -0.30 -10.71
N GLN A 90 -3.43 0.86 -10.43
CA GLN A 90 -4.04 1.86 -9.56
C GLN A 90 -5.41 2.35 -10.09
N THR A 91 -5.59 2.39 -11.39
CA THR A 91 -6.86 2.81 -12.01
C THR A 91 -7.85 1.67 -12.19
N SER A 92 -7.37 0.44 -12.35
CA SER A 92 -8.19 -0.72 -12.70
C SER A 92 -8.69 -1.52 -11.51
N VAL A 93 -7.99 -1.47 -10.37
CA VAL A 93 -8.34 -2.23 -9.18
C VAL A 93 -8.77 -1.33 -8.03
N ARG A 94 -9.38 -1.94 -7.01
CA ARG A 94 -9.89 -1.22 -5.83
C ARG A 94 -8.75 -0.90 -4.86
N GLU A 95 -9.00 0.03 -3.93
CA GLU A 95 -8.05 0.39 -2.87
C GLU A 95 -7.68 -0.79 -1.96
N ASN A 96 -8.59 -1.74 -1.79
CA ASN A 96 -8.39 -2.92 -0.94
C ASN A 96 -7.58 -4.02 -1.61
N ASP A 97 -7.36 -3.92 -2.92
CA ASP A 97 -6.57 -4.88 -3.66
C ASP A 97 -5.08 -4.58 -3.49
N VAL A 98 -4.27 -5.62 -3.44
CA VAL A 98 -2.84 -5.51 -3.18
C VAL A 98 -2.08 -6.18 -4.32
N TRP A 99 -1.02 -5.53 -4.78
CA TRP A 99 -0.12 -6.13 -5.79
C TRP A 99 1.32 -5.98 -5.37
N GLY A 100 2.12 -6.95 -5.78
CA GLY A 100 3.53 -7.00 -5.43
C GLY A 100 4.31 -7.86 -6.39
N ILE A 101 5.63 -7.85 -6.24
CA ILE A 101 6.53 -8.67 -7.04
C ILE A 101 7.11 -9.81 -6.19
N SER A 102 7.44 -10.92 -6.85
CA SER A 102 8.18 -12.02 -6.24
C SER A 102 9.69 -11.76 -6.31
N GLU A 103 10.48 -12.61 -5.67
CA GLU A 103 11.94 -12.57 -5.75
C GLU A 103 12.44 -12.72 -7.19
N LYS A 104 11.66 -13.38 -8.05
CA LYS A 104 11.97 -13.57 -9.46
C LYS A 104 11.54 -12.38 -10.34
N GLY A 105 10.92 -11.36 -9.75
CA GLY A 105 10.40 -10.20 -10.47
C GLY A 105 9.05 -10.41 -11.14
N GLU A 106 8.34 -11.47 -10.80
CA GLU A 106 6.98 -11.73 -11.29
C GLU A 106 5.97 -10.88 -10.54
N LEU A 107 5.04 -10.26 -11.27
CA LEU A 107 3.99 -9.41 -10.69
C LEU A 107 2.78 -10.25 -10.31
N PHE A 108 2.32 -10.08 -9.07
CA PHE A 108 1.14 -10.76 -8.54
C PHE A 108 0.13 -9.74 -8.04
N LEU A 109 -1.15 -10.06 -8.19
CA LEU A 109 -2.26 -9.25 -7.71
C LEU A 109 -3.16 -10.10 -6.80
N ILE A 110 -3.47 -9.57 -5.62
CA ILE A 110 -4.42 -10.17 -4.70
C ILE A 110 -5.71 -9.34 -4.74
N LEU A 111 -6.79 -9.96 -5.22
CA LEU A 111 -8.12 -9.36 -5.23
C LEU A 111 -8.84 -9.76 -3.95
N SER A 112 -9.10 -8.79 -3.08
CA SER A 112 -9.77 -9.03 -1.82
C SER A 112 -11.29 -9.01 -2.00
N GLN A 113 -12.00 -9.88 -1.28
CA GLN A 113 -13.46 -9.94 -1.25
C GLN A 113 -14.09 -10.00 -2.66
N THR A 114 -13.47 -10.78 -3.55
CA THR A 114 -13.92 -10.90 -4.94
C THR A 114 -14.68 -12.19 -5.13
N ASP A 115 -15.92 -12.10 -5.63
CA ASP A 115 -16.72 -13.23 -6.02
C ASP A 115 -16.31 -13.75 -7.40
N ARG A 116 -16.53 -15.01 -7.64
CA ARG A 116 -16.27 -15.61 -8.97
C ARG A 116 -17.10 -14.97 -10.07
N SER A 117 -18.26 -14.40 -9.73
CA SER A 117 -19.12 -13.68 -10.68
C SER A 117 -18.50 -12.35 -11.14
N SER A 118 -17.74 -11.68 -10.26
CA SER A 118 -17.05 -10.43 -10.57
C SER A 118 -15.69 -10.62 -11.25
N LEU A 119 -15.08 -11.78 -11.09
CA LEU A 119 -13.76 -12.08 -11.61
C LEU A 119 -13.62 -11.90 -13.13
N PRO A 120 -14.56 -12.39 -13.98
CA PRO A 120 -14.45 -12.20 -15.43
C PRO A 120 -14.43 -10.73 -15.84
N ILE A 121 -15.15 -9.86 -15.16
CA ILE A 121 -15.21 -8.42 -15.42
C ILE A 121 -13.86 -7.78 -15.12
N ILE A 122 -13.25 -8.16 -14.00
CA ILE A 122 -11.93 -7.65 -13.58
C ILE A 122 -10.84 -8.13 -14.54
N LEU A 123 -10.88 -9.40 -14.92
CA LEU A 123 -9.94 -9.99 -15.89
C LEU A 123 -10.03 -9.30 -17.24
N ALA A 124 -11.24 -9.01 -17.73
CA ALA A 124 -11.44 -8.30 -18.99
C ALA A 124 -10.85 -6.88 -18.93
N ARG A 125 -11.01 -6.18 -17.81
CA ARG A 125 -10.40 -4.87 -17.59
C ARG A 125 -8.88 -4.92 -17.66
N LEU A 126 -8.27 -5.88 -16.97
CA LEU A 126 -6.82 -6.04 -16.95
C LEU A 126 -6.27 -6.42 -18.32
N GLU A 127 -6.98 -7.28 -19.06
CA GLU A 127 -6.60 -7.63 -20.43
C GLU A 127 -6.66 -6.41 -21.37
N ASN A 128 -7.66 -5.56 -21.22
CA ASN A 128 -7.75 -4.31 -21.97
C ASN A 128 -6.60 -3.35 -21.67
N ASP A 129 -6.10 -3.37 -20.44
CA ASP A 129 -4.94 -2.56 -20.04
C ASP A 129 -3.61 -3.14 -20.57
N GLY A 130 -3.61 -4.34 -21.10
CA GLY A 130 -2.43 -5.00 -21.68
C GLY A 130 -1.80 -6.06 -20.77
N PHE A 131 -2.48 -6.48 -19.70
CA PHE A 131 -2.01 -7.55 -18.83
C PHE A 131 -2.47 -8.91 -19.32
N VAL A 132 -1.63 -9.91 -19.14
CA VAL A 132 -2.02 -11.32 -19.26
C VAL A 132 -2.17 -11.87 -17.86
N CYS A 133 -3.38 -12.31 -17.53
CA CYS A 133 -3.74 -12.74 -16.18
C CYS A 133 -3.78 -14.26 -16.08
N HIS A 134 -3.16 -14.81 -15.05
CA HIS A 134 -3.21 -16.23 -14.72
C HIS A 134 -3.69 -16.38 -13.28
N GLU A 135 -4.80 -17.11 -13.09
CA GLU A 135 -5.30 -17.41 -11.75
C GLU A 135 -4.40 -18.48 -11.11
N ILE A 136 -4.02 -18.22 -9.86
CA ILE A 136 -3.20 -19.13 -9.06
C ILE A 136 -4.03 -19.60 -7.86
N ASP A 137 -4.14 -20.89 -7.70
CA ASP A 137 -4.83 -21.52 -6.55
C ASP A 137 -3.91 -21.68 -5.35
#